data_aa2c386db897330dd6c12fd9bd174596
#
_entry.id   aa2c386db897330dd6c12fd9bd174596
#
_cell.length_a   1.000
_cell.length_b   1.000
_cell.length_c   1.000
_cell.angle_alpha   90.00
_cell.angle_beta   90.00
_cell.angle_gamma   90.00
#
_symmetry.space_group_name_H-M   'P 1'
#
loop_
_entity.id
_entity.type
_entity.pdbx_description
1 polymer ?
#
loop_
_entity_poly.entity_id
_entity_poly.type
_entity_poly.pdbx_seq_one_letter_code
_entity_poly.pdbx_strand_id
1 'polypeptide(L)'
;MVAGGPFHYYLERLCEHYALSIHGVGMSIGAEGALDTEHLQRLNVLLARYQPASFSEHLAWSTHGPCFLNDLLPLQYDQQTLNRVCEHIDQVQNTLGRRMLLENPATYLQFNASTFDEPTFIREVVRRTGCGMLLDVCNVYVSCINHQWSTQEYLQALPLHETAEIHLAGFSEAFDRNGQRLLIDSHSAPVAAAIWSLYQQILEHTGPVATLIERDNELPGLAVLLAEARRAQAYLDNHGVQP
;
A
#
# COMPACT_ATOMS: atom_id res chain seq x y z
N MET A 1 1.60 -9.36 -16.46
CA MET A 1 0.52 -9.53 -17.46
C MET A 1 1.13 -10.07 -18.75
N VAL A 2 0.55 -11.11 -19.37
CA VAL A 2 1.02 -11.62 -20.68
C VAL A 2 0.59 -10.66 -21.79
N ALA A 3 1.33 -10.63 -22.91
CA ALA A 3 1.02 -9.77 -24.04
C ALA A 3 -0.33 -10.19 -24.69
N GLY A 4 -1.27 -9.26 -24.77
CA GLY A 4 -2.62 -9.48 -25.34
C GLY A 4 -3.60 -10.15 -24.37
N GLY A 5 -4.76 -10.54 -24.89
CA GLY A 5 -5.82 -11.23 -24.14
C GLY A 5 -6.87 -10.30 -23.51
N PRO A 6 -7.89 -10.89 -22.84
CA PRO A 6 -9.07 -10.15 -22.37
C PRO A 6 -8.74 -9.06 -21.33
N PHE A 7 -7.70 -9.25 -20.51
CA PHE A 7 -7.30 -8.25 -19.52
C PHE A 7 -6.89 -6.93 -20.17
N HIS A 8 -6.07 -6.97 -21.23
CA HIS A 8 -5.69 -5.77 -21.96
C HIS A 8 -6.90 -5.09 -22.61
N TYR A 9 -7.80 -5.87 -23.19
CA TYR A 9 -9.03 -5.34 -23.78
C TYR A 9 -9.88 -4.57 -22.76
N TYR A 10 -10.09 -5.14 -21.57
CA TYR A 10 -10.90 -4.48 -20.54
C TYR A 10 -10.18 -3.26 -19.95
N LEU A 11 -8.88 -3.33 -19.73
CA LEU A 11 -8.11 -2.19 -19.24
C LEU A 11 -8.12 -1.02 -20.21
N GLU A 12 -7.97 -1.27 -21.51
CA GLU A 12 -8.07 -0.22 -22.54
C GLU A 12 -9.44 0.46 -22.49
N ARG A 13 -10.51 -0.31 -22.37
CA ARG A 13 -11.86 0.24 -22.24
C ARG A 13 -12.05 1.05 -20.95
N LEU A 14 -11.46 0.62 -19.84
CA LEU A 14 -11.51 1.37 -18.59
C LEU A 14 -10.74 2.69 -18.70
N CYS A 15 -9.59 2.70 -19.35
CA CYS A 15 -8.79 3.91 -19.59
C CYS A 15 -9.51 5.00 -20.42
N GLU A 16 -10.51 4.61 -21.24
CA GLU A 16 -11.32 5.57 -21.99
C GLU A 16 -12.16 6.49 -21.07
N HIS A 17 -12.43 6.04 -19.82
CA HIS A 17 -13.38 6.70 -18.93
C HIS A 17 -12.82 7.01 -17.54
N TYR A 18 -11.77 6.30 -17.11
CA TYR A 18 -11.23 6.38 -15.76
C TYR A 18 -9.71 6.49 -15.76
N ALA A 19 -9.17 7.28 -14.83
CA ALA A 19 -7.75 7.22 -14.50
C ALA A 19 -7.45 5.88 -13.82
N LEU A 20 -6.32 5.26 -14.15
CA LEU A 20 -5.86 4.03 -13.50
C LEU A 20 -4.86 4.34 -12.41
N SER A 21 -4.95 3.62 -11.31
CA SER A 21 -3.84 3.35 -10.39
C SER A 21 -3.33 1.94 -10.66
N ILE A 22 -2.01 1.77 -10.79
CA ILE A 22 -1.38 0.45 -10.93
C ILE A 22 -0.61 0.18 -9.65
N HIS A 23 -0.97 -0.93 -9.00
CA HIS A 23 -0.37 -1.38 -7.76
C HIS A 23 0.40 -2.68 -7.98
N GLY A 24 1.68 -2.69 -7.61
CA GLY A 24 2.58 -3.82 -7.74
C GLY A 24 2.77 -4.56 -6.43
N VAL A 25 2.91 -5.87 -6.52
CA VAL A 25 3.12 -6.76 -5.36
C VAL A 25 4.40 -7.60 -5.49
N GLY A 26 5.14 -7.44 -6.58
CA GLY A 26 6.23 -8.37 -6.93
C GLY A 26 7.61 -7.74 -7.06
N MET A 27 7.78 -6.45 -6.88
CA MET A 27 9.09 -5.80 -7.01
C MET A 27 10.04 -6.18 -5.89
N SER A 28 9.51 -6.58 -4.73
CA SER A 28 10.33 -7.00 -3.58
C SER A 28 11.34 -5.93 -3.15
N ILE A 29 10.87 -4.69 -2.99
CA ILE A 29 11.68 -3.49 -2.69
C ILE A 29 12.60 -3.71 -1.48
N GLY A 30 12.17 -4.53 -0.52
CA GLY A 30 12.90 -4.85 0.70
C GLY A 30 13.91 -6.01 0.58
N ALA A 31 13.98 -6.71 -0.55
CA ALA A 31 14.88 -7.87 -0.71
C ALA A 31 16.36 -7.48 -0.55
N GLU A 32 17.18 -8.43 -0.08
CA GLU A 32 18.63 -8.22 0.06
C GLU A 32 19.36 -8.21 -1.29
N GLY A 33 18.84 -8.92 -2.30
CA GLY A 33 19.39 -8.98 -3.64
C GLY A 33 19.01 -7.79 -4.51
N ALA A 34 19.61 -7.69 -5.69
CA ALA A 34 19.23 -6.70 -6.69
C ALA A 34 17.78 -6.92 -7.17
N LEU A 35 17.14 -5.85 -7.60
CA LEU A 35 15.80 -5.91 -8.20
C LEU A 35 15.81 -6.75 -9.48
N ASP A 36 14.71 -7.46 -9.75
CA ASP A 36 14.48 -8.13 -11.03
C ASP A 36 14.32 -7.11 -12.15
N THR A 37 15.40 -6.93 -12.91
CA THR A 37 15.45 -5.96 -14.02
C THR A 37 14.51 -6.33 -15.16
N GLU A 38 14.25 -7.63 -15.39
CA GLU A 38 13.29 -8.08 -16.40
C GLU A 38 11.85 -7.75 -15.98
N HIS A 39 11.52 -7.97 -14.70
CA HIS A 39 10.22 -7.54 -14.14
C HIS A 39 10.05 -6.02 -14.28
N LEU A 40 11.06 -5.25 -13.92
CA LEU A 40 11.05 -3.79 -14.01
C LEU A 40 10.88 -3.30 -15.46
N GLN A 41 11.49 -3.97 -16.45
CA GLN A 41 11.28 -3.66 -17.85
C GLN A 41 9.86 -3.98 -18.33
N ARG A 42 9.29 -5.13 -17.92
CA ARG A 42 7.88 -5.47 -18.21
C ARG A 42 6.92 -4.44 -17.63
N LEU A 43 7.20 -3.97 -16.41
CA LEU A 43 6.43 -2.91 -15.75
C LEU A 43 6.53 -1.60 -16.52
N ASN A 44 7.73 -1.20 -16.95
CA ASN A 44 7.93 0.01 -17.75
C ASN A 44 7.09 -0.02 -19.05
N VAL A 45 7.06 -1.16 -19.75
CA VAL A 45 6.22 -1.34 -20.95
C VAL A 45 4.72 -1.21 -20.60
N LEU A 46 4.29 -1.78 -19.48
CA LEU A 46 2.89 -1.68 -19.02
C LEU A 46 2.50 -0.24 -18.70
N LEU A 47 3.34 0.47 -17.95
CA LEU A 47 3.11 1.87 -17.59
C LEU A 47 3.13 2.79 -18.81
N ALA A 48 4.04 2.55 -19.78
CA ALA A 48 4.07 3.28 -21.05
C ALA A 48 2.79 3.08 -21.87
N ARG A 49 2.18 1.87 -21.83
CA ARG A 49 0.94 1.57 -22.55
C ARG A 49 -0.28 2.25 -21.95
N TYR A 50 -0.44 2.16 -20.63
CA TYR A 50 -1.68 2.60 -19.97
C TYR A 50 -1.62 3.99 -19.35
N GLN A 51 -0.43 4.58 -19.23
CA GLN A 51 -0.21 5.91 -18.67
C GLN A 51 -1.03 6.14 -17.38
N PRO A 52 -0.90 5.27 -16.35
CA PRO A 52 -1.69 5.39 -15.14
C PRO A 52 -1.40 6.70 -14.41
N ALA A 53 -2.37 7.18 -13.65
CA ALA A 53 -2.21 8.37 -12.79
C ALA A 53 -1.20 8.12 -11.67
N SER A 54 -1.20 6.93 -11.06
CA SER A 54 -0.29 6.51 -10.02
C SER A 54 0.29 5.12 -10.26
N PHE A 55 1.44 4.87 -9.65
CA PHE A 55 2.07 3.56 -9.53
C PHE A 55 2.59 3.39 -8.11
N SER A 56 2.33 2.26 -7.49
CA SER A 56 2.69 1.95 -6.11
C SER A 56 3.26 0.54 -5.97
N GLU A 57 4.02 0.32 -4.90
CA GLU A 57 4.59 -0.97 -4.48
C GLU A 57 4.64 -1.07 -2.95
N HIS A 58 4.62 -2.30 -2.43
CA HIS A 58 4.70 -2.58 -1.01
C HIS A 58 6.10 -2.38 -0.42
N LEU A 59 6.18 -1.92 0.82
CA LEU A 59 7.38 -1.99 1.65
C LEU A 59 7.52 -3.42 2.22
N ALA A 60 7.92 -4.35 1.36
CA ALA A 60 8.04 -5.76 1.69
C ALA A 60 9.13 -6.45 0.86
N TRP A 61 9.42 -7.70 1.19
CA TRP A 61 10.18 -8.58 0.32
C TRP A 61 9.38 -9.87 0.05
N SER A 62 9.48 -10.37 -1.16
CA SER A 62 8.77 -11.56 -1.65
C SER A 62 9.69 -12.48 -2.47
N THR A 63 10.97 -12.14 -2.61
CA THR A 63 11.94 -12.92 -3.38
C THR A 63 13.20 -13.18 -2.59
N HIS A 64 13.73 -14.41 -2.67
CA HIS A 64 15.03 -14.77 -2.14
C HIS A 64 15.78 -15.67 -3.14
N GLY A 65 16.84 -15.13 -3.75
CA GLY A 65 17.51 -15.80 -4.86
C GLY A 65 16.52 -16.10 -6.00
N PRO A 66 16.44 -17.35 -6.49
CA PRO A 66 15.50 -17.73 -7.55
C PRO A 66 14.08 -18.02 -7.06
N CYS A 67 13.84 -17.97 -5.75
CA CYS A 67 12.54 -18.32 -5.16
C CYS A 67 11.66 -17.09 -5.02
N PHE A 68 10.45 -17.14 -5.57
CA PHE A 68 9.38 -16.22 -5.28
C PHE A 68 8.55 -16.80 -4.11
N LEU A 69 8.40 -16.03 -3.06
CA LEU A 69 7.58 -16.33 -1.90
C LEU A 69 6.23 -15.64 -2.10
N ASN A 70 5.18 -16.41 -2.06
CA ASN A 70 3.84 -15.89 -2.35
C ASN A 70 3.25 -15.16 -1.12
N ASP A 71 4.02 -14.21 -0.59
CA ASP A 71 3.69 -13.43 0.60
C ASP A 71 4.46 -12.10 0.60
N LEU A 72 3.98 -11.13 1.38
CA LEU A 72 4.62 -9.84 1.64
C LEU A 72 5.33 -9.92 3.00
N LEU A 73 6.61 -10.24 2.96
CA LEU A 73 7.38 -10.50 4.16
C LEU A 73 7.93 -9.22 4.79
N PRO A 74 7.97 -9.15 6.15
CA PRO A 74 8.38 -7.97 6.87
C PRO A 74 9.89 -7.73 6.80
N LEU A 75 10.31 -6.49 7.06
CA LEU A 75 11.69 -6.05 7.05
C LEU A 75 12.21 -5.80 8.48
N GLN A 76 13.50 -6.02 8.69
CA GLN A 76 14.19 -5.45 9.82
C GLN A 76 14.46 -3.96 9.53
N TYR A 77 13.93 -3.07 10.36
CA TYR A 77 14.09 -1.62 10.18
C TYR A 77 15.39 -1.12 10.82
N ASP A 78 16.48 -1.21 10.07
CA ASP A 78 17.79 -0.69 10.45
C ASP A 78 18.39 0.19 9.34
N GLN A 79 19.58 0.75 9.61
CA GLN A 79 20.25 1.66 8.67
C GLN A 79 20.65 0.96 7.36
N GLN A 80 21.02 -0.31 7.40
CA GLN A 80 21.42 -1.07 6.21
C GLN A 80 20.20 -1.31 5.31
N THR A 81 19.10 -1.75 5.88
CA THR A 81 17.83 -1.94 5.18
C THR A 81 17.30 -0.62 4.62
N LEU A 82 17.40 0.46 5.40
CA LEU A 82 16.99 1.79 4.93
C LEU A 82 17.76 2.23 3.69
N ASN A 83 19.08 2.06 3.68
CA ASN A 83 19.90 2.41 2.52
C ASN A 83 19.51 1.58 1.29
N ARG A 84 19.38 0.27 1.47
CA ARG A 84 18.99 -0.66 0.39
C ARG A 84 17.62 -0.34 -0.20
N VAL A 85 16.61 -0.13 0.65
CA VAL A 85 15.25 0.24 0.21
C VAL A 85 15.28 1.56 -0.57
N CYS A 86 16.04 2.56 -0.10
CA CYS A 86 16.19 3.82 -0.84
C CYS A 86 16.85 3.61 -2.21
N GLU A 87 17.94 2.82 -2.29
CA GLU A 87 18.61 2.50 -3.56
C GLU A 87 17.67 1.80 -4.55
N HIS A 88 16.84 0.85 -4.05
CA HIS A 88 15.87 0.15 -4.89
C HIS A 88 14.78 1.09 -5.40
N ILE A 89 14.22 1.94 -4.54
CA ILE A 89 13.21 2.92 -4.95
C ILE A 89 13.77 3.90 -5.98
N ASP A 90 14.99 4.40 -5.78
CA ASP A 90 15.66 5.28 -6.75
C ASP A 90 15.86 4.57 -8.09
N GLN A 91 16.26 3.29 -8.10
CA GLN A 91 16.36 2.49 -9.32
C GLN A 91 15.01 2.35 -10.03
N VAL A 92 13.93 2.06 -9.28
CA VAL A 92 12.56 1.96 -9.83
C VAL A 92 12.15 3.29 -10.44
N GLN A 93 12.23 4.39 -9.69
CA GLN A 93 11.82 5.71 -10.16
C GLN A 93 12.60 6.18 -11.38
N ASN A 94 13.92 5.97 -11.39
CA ASN A 94 14.79 6.31 -12.52
C ASN A 94 14.45 5.47 -13.77
N THR A 95 14.19 4.17 -13.61
CA THR A 95 13.85 3.28 -14.73
C THR A 95 12.48 3.58 -15.33
N LEU A 96 11.50 3.87 -14.46
CA LEU A 96 10.13 4.15 -14.87
C LEU A 96 9.91 5.62 -15.26
N GLY A 97 10.88 6.52 -14.98
CA GLY A 97 10.79 7.95 -15.24
C GLY A 97 9.64 8.64 -14.52
N ARG A 98 9.24 8.12 -13.37
CA ARG A 98 8.11 8.65 -12.59
C ARG A 98 8.27 8.40 -11.09
N ARG A 99 7.63 9.25 -10.30
CA ARG A 99 7.47 9.06 -8.87
C ARG A 99 6.62 7.81 -8.61
N MET A 100 7.05 6.95 -7.70
CA MET A 100 6.25 5.84 -7.18
C MET A 100 5.65 6.18 -5.82
N LEU A 101 4.64 5.45 -5.41
CA LEU A 101 4.10 5.47 -4.05
C LEU A 101 4.57 4.22 -3.31
N LEU A 102 4.97 4.40 -2.07
CA LEU A 102 5.34 3.30 -1.18
C LEU A 102 4.19 3.04 -0.21
N GLU A 103 3.76 1.79 -0.13
CA GLU A 103 2.69 1.39 0.78
C GLU A 103 3.24 0.92 2.14
N ASN A 104 2.59 1.37 3.22
CA ASN A 104 2.84 0.87 4.56
C ASN A 104 2.31 -0.57 4.72
N PRO A 105 3.11 -1.50 5.27
CA PRO A 105 2.72 -2.89 5.39
C PRO A 105 1.73 -3.17 6.54
N ALA A 106 1.01 -4.29 6.44
CA ALA A 106 0.42 -4.95 7.60
C ALA A 106 1.48 -5.85 8.25
N THR A 107 1.73 -5.72 9.55
CA THR A 107 2.80 -6.43 10.22
C THR A 107 2.31 -7.32 11.38
N TYR A 108 2.94 -8.49 11.50
CA TYR A 108 2.58 -9.54 12.45
C TYR A 108 3.72 -9.88 13.41
N LEU A 109 4.92 -9.41 13.12
CA LEU A 109 6.11 -9.63 13.94
C LEU A 109 7.03 -8.41 13.88
N GLN A 110 7.85 -8.28 14.91
CA GLN A 110 8.88 -7.26 15.02
C GLN A 110 10.25 -7.93 15.15
N PHE A 111 11.25 -7.34 14.49
CA PHE A 111 12.64 -7.77 14.66
C PHE A 111 13.28 -7.03 15.83
N ASN A 112 13.77 -7.77 16.83
CA ASN A 112 14.44 -7.19 18.00
C ASN A 112 15.68 -6.36 17.64
N ALA A 113 16.27 -6.59 16.48
CA ALA A 113 17.43 -5.86 15.98
C ALA A 113 17.07 -4.58 15.21
N SER A 114 15.78 -4.28 15.02
CA SER A 114 15.35 -3.01 14.44
C SER A 114 15.77 -1.83 15.30
N THR A 115 16.31 -0.79 14.66
CA THR A 115 16.75 0.45 15.28
C THR A 115 15.84 1.64 14.98
N PHE A 116 14.90 1.46 14.06
CA PHE A 116 13.80 2.37 13.77
C PHE A 116 12.47 1.71 14.11
N ASP A 117 11.50 2.50 14.54
CA ASP A 117 10.09 2.12 14.42
C ASP A 117 9.62 2.23 12.96
N GLU A 118 8.56 1.52 12.61
CA GLU A 118 8.05 1.45 11.25
C GLU A 118 7.69 2.82 10.65
N PRO A 119 6.89 3.69 11.31
CA PRO A 119 6.53 4.97 10.72
C PRO A 119 7.73 5.91 10.55
N THR A 120 8.73 5.86 11.45
CA THR A 120 9.98 6.61 11.30
C THR A 120 10.79 6.08 10.12
N PHE A 121 10.85 4.76 9.93
CA PHE A 121 11.52 4.16 8.78
C PHE A 121 10.87 4.60 7.46
N ILE A 122 9.55 4.52 7.36
CA ILE A 122 8.79 4.97 6.18
C ILE A 122 9.05 6.47 5.90
N ARG A 123 8.98 7.30 6.92
CA ARG A 123 9.26 8.75 6.79
C ARG A 123 10.68 9.01 6.26
N GLU A 124 11.69 8.28 6.74
CA GLU A 124 13.06 8.42 6.24
C GLU A 124 13.22 7.96 4.80
N VAL A 125 12.54 6.87 4.39
CA VAL A 125 12.52 6.41 3.00
C VAL A 125 11.91 7.50 2.11
N VAL A 126 10.72 7.98 2.42
CA VAL A 126 10.02 9.03 1.66
C VAL A 126 10.89 10.29 1.55
N ARG A 127 11.47 10.73 2.67
CA ARG A 127 12.34 11.93 2.70
C ARG A 127 13.57 11.80 1.81
N ARG A 128 14.19 10.61 1.73
CA ARG A 128 15.44 10.39 0.99
C ARG A 128 15.23 10.20 -0.49
N THR A 129 14.17 9.49 -0.87
CA THR A 129 13.92 9.09 -2.27
C THR A 129 12.96 10.04 -2.99
N GLY A 130 12.22 10.87 -2.25
CA GLY A 130 11.14 11.67 -2.82
C GLY A 130 9.96 10.87 -3.35
N CYS A 131 9.87 9.56 -3.04
CA CYS A 131 8.66 8.78 -3.35
C CYS A 131 7.46 9.34 -2.60
N GLY A 132 6.26 9.08 -3.10
CA GLY A 132 5.03 9.37 -2.36
C GLY A 132 4.65 8.23 -1.44
N MET A 133 3.53 8.39 -0.78
CA MET A 133 2.96 7.36 0.09
C MET A 133 1.60 6.92 -0.47
N LEU A 134 1.40 5.60 -0.58
CA LEU A 134 0.11 4.97 -0.57
C LEU A 134 -0.16 4.60 0.89
N LEU A 135 -1.20 5.18 1.47
CA LEU A 135 -1.58 4.90 2.86
C LEU A 135 -2.70 3.86 2.89
N ASP A 136 -2.36 2.63 3.25
CA ASP A 136 -3.38 1.64 3.60
C ASP A 136 -3.77 1.78 5.07
N VAL A 137 -5.05 2.16 5.29
CA VAL A 137 -5.62 2.42 6.62
C VAL A 137 -5.91 1.12 7.37
N CYS A 138 -6.21 0.04 6.64
CA CYS A 138 -6.39 -1.29 7.23
C CYS A 138 -5.06 -1.80 7.80
N ASN A 139 -3.96 -1.64 7.05
CA ASN A 139 -2.61 -2.02 7.46
C ASN A 139 -2.17 -1.28 8.72
N VAL A 140 -2.44 0.04 8.80
CA VAL A 140 -2.21 0.81 10.03
C VAL A 140 -2.96 0.20 11.21
N TYR A 141 -4.27 -0.06 11.03
CA TYR A 141 -5.10 -0.59 12.11
C TYR A 141 -4.66 -2.00 12.53
N VAL A 142 -4.46 -2.90 11.56
CA VAL A 142 -4.01 -4.28 11.79
C VAL A 142 -2.68 -4.29 12.55
N SER A 143 -1.68 -3.55 12.08
CA SER A 143 -0.37 -3.46 12.72
C SER A 143 -0.47 -2.91 14.14
N CYS A 144 -1.20 -1.82 14.35
CA CYS A 144 -1.35 -1.22 15.66
C CYS A 144 -2.04 -2.14 16.67
N ILE A 145 -3.08 -2.88 16.25
CA ILE A 145 -3.75 -3.85 17.15
C ILE A 145 -2.83 -5.03 17.46
N ASN A 146 -2.18 -5.61 16.45
CA ASN A 146 -1.31 -6.78 16.64
C ASN A 146 -0.11 -6.49 17.54
N HIS A 147 0.45 -5.29 17.44
CA HIS A 147 1.63 -4.88 18.21
C HIS A 147 1.30 -4.04 19.45
N GLN A 148 0.02 -3.76 19.70
CA GLN A 148 -0.44 -2.90 20.81
C GLN A 148 0.12 -1.48 20.73
N TRP A 149 0.27 -0.96 19.52
CA TRP A 149 0.68 0.42 19.26
C TRP A 149 -0.50 1.38 19.31
N SER A 150 -0.20 2.64 19.60
CA SER A 150 -1.16 3.73 19.46
C SER A 150 -1.34 4.11 17.99
N THR A 151 -2.55 3.95 17.44
CA THR A 151 -2.86 4.39 16.07
C THR A 151 -2.64 5.89 15.87
N GLN A 152 -2.91 6.69 16.91
CA GLN A 152 -2.70 8.14 16.85
C GLN A 152 -1.20 8.49 16.76
N GLU A 153 -0.36 7.89 17.60
CA GLU A 153 1.09 8.13 17.56
C GLU A 153 1.69 7.62 16.25
N TYR A 154 1.23 6.47 15.77
CA TYR A 154 1.65 5.91 14.50
C TYR A 154 1.34 6.87 13.34
N LEU A 155 0.11 7.36 13.22
CA LEU A 155 -0.29 8.30 12.17
C LEU A 155 0.46 9.64 12.26
N GLN A 156 0.69 10.16 13.47
CA GLN A 156 1.47 11.40 13.67
C GLN A 156 2.93 11.26 13.24
N ALA A 157 3.49 10.06 13.30
CA ALA A 157 4.87 9.81 12.88
C ALA A 157 5.01 9.58 11.37
N LEU A 158 3.94 9.22 10.66
CA LEU A 158 3.93 9.07 9.21
C LEU A 158 4.01 10.42 8.47
N PRO A 159 4.58 10.45 7.27
CA PRO A 159 4.61 11.65 6.42
C PRO A 159 3.28 11.84 5.67
N LEU A 160 2.17 12.05 6.39
CA LEU A 160 0.81 12.10 5.83
C LEU A 160 0.64 13.12 4.69
N HIS A 161 1.43 14.20 4.68
CA HIS A 161 1.43 15.21 3.61
C HIS A 161 1.96 14.70 2.27
N GLU A 162 2.64 13.55 2.26
CA GLU A 162 3.14 12.87 1.05
C GLU A 162 2.19 11.78 0.54
N THR A 163 1.04 11.59 1.21
CA THR A 163 0.02 10.63 0.80
C THR A 163 -0.64 11.10 -0.49
N ALA A 164 -0.56 10.28 -1.53
CA ALA A 164 -1.17 10.55 -2.84
C ALA A 164 -2.28 9.57 -3.20
N GLU A 165 -2.40 8.46 -2.46
CA GLU A 165 -3.44 7.45 -2.60
C GLU A 165 -3.73 6.81 -1.24
N ILE A 166 -4.99 6.46 -0.99
CA ILE A 166 -5.44 5.79 0.23
C ILE A 166 -6.14 4.50 -0.14
N HIS A 167 -5.78 3.40 0.51
CA HIS A 167 -6.53 2.14 0.44
C HIS A 167 -7.36 1.92 1.71
N LEU A 168 -8.58 1.40 1.51
CA LEU A 168 -9.50 1.00 2.57
C LEU A 168 -9.93 -0.45 2.33
N ALA A 169 -9.59 -1.32 3.23
CA ALA A 169 -9.93 -2.74 3.18
C ALA A 169 -10.57 -3.23 4.47
N GLY A 170 -11.08 -4.43 4.45
CA GLY A 170 -11.52 -5.16 5.64
C GLY A 170 -10.51 -6.24 6.03
N PHE A 171 -10.46 -6.57 7.30
CA PHE A 171 -9.60 -7.58 7.88
C PHE A 171 -10.41 -8.76 8.41
N SER A 172 -9.74 -9.90 8.66
CA SER A 172 -10.30 -11.03 9.41
C SER A 172 -9.65 -11.15 10.79
N GLU A 173 -10.36 -11.81 11.71
CA GLU A 173 -9.86 -12.08 13.05
C GLU A 173 -9.41 -13.54 13.17
N ALA A 174 -8.27 -13.73 13.82
CA ALA A 174 -7.74 -15.01 14.20
C ALA A 174 -7.26 -14.95 15.66
N PHE A 175 -6.80 -16.08 16.19
CA PHE A 175 -6.16 -16.15 17.49
C PHE A 175 -4.83 -16.87 17.36
N ASP A 176 -3.82 -16.37 18.02
CA ASP A 176 -2.52 -17.02 18.08
C ASP A 176 -2.55 -18.29 18.94
N ARG A 177 -1.41 -18.98 19.05
CA ARG A 177 -1.29 -20.22 19.86
C ARG A 177 -1.52 -20.01 21.35
N ASN A 178 -1.45 -18.76 21.83
CA ASN A 178 -1.69 -18.37 23.21
C ASN A 178 -3.12 -17.88 23.44
N GLY A 179 -3.98 -17.90 22.41
CA GLY A 179 -5.33 -17.37 22.44
C GLY A 179 -5.41 -15.85 22.40
N GLN A 180 -4.33 -15.16 22.01
CA GLN A 180 -4.36 -13.71 21.83
C GLN A 180 -4.97 -13.37 20.47
N ARG A 181 -5.75 -12.31 20.43
CA ARG A 181 -6.38 -11.81 19.21
C ARG A 181 -5.33 -11.37 18.22
N LEU A 182 -5.47 -11.84 16.97
CA LEU A 182 -4.63 -11.49 15.84
C LEU A 182 -5.54 -11.00 14.71
N LEU A 183 -5.30 -9.83 14.18
CA LEU A 183 -5.94 -9.35 12.97
C LEU A 183 -5.11 -9.74 11.76
N ILE A 184 -5.80 -10.20 10.72
CA ILE A 184 -5.18 -10.59 9.44
C ILE A 184 -5.67 -9.63 8.37
N ASP A 185 -4.75 -9.04 7.67
CA ASP A 185 -5.00 -8.21 6.50
C ASP A 185 -5.41 -9.11 5.32
N SER A 186 -6.68 -9.41 5.25
CA SER A 186 -7.22 -10.44 4.35
C SER A 186 -7.99 -9.86 3.17
N HIS A 187 -8.33 -8.58 3.22
CA HIS A 187 -9.18 -7.91 2.22
C HIS A 187 -10.45 -8.69 1.85
N SER A 188 -10.97 -9.49 2.79
CA SER A 188 -12.12 -10.40 2.57
C SER A 188 -13.42 -9.92 3.19
N ALA A 189 -13.37 -8.91 4.05
CA ALA A 189 -14.51 -8.37 4.80
C ALA A 189 -14.86 -6.93 4.39
N PRO A 190 -16.07 -6.44 4.69
CA PRO A 190 -16.40 -5.02 4.57
C PRO A 190 -15.45 -4.15 5.40
N VAL A 191 -15.24 -2.91 4.95
CA VAL A 191 -14.45 -1.93 5.70
C VAL A 191 -15.07 -1.70 7.07
N ALA A 192 -14.31 -2.00 8.12
CA ALA A 192 -14.79 -1.94 9.51
C ALA A 192 -15.03 -0.50 9.98
N ALA A 193 -15.90 -0.33 10.97
CA ALA A 193 -16.22 1.00 11.53
C ALA A 193 -14.97 1.73 12.06
N ALA A 194 -14.02 0.99 12.66
CA ALA A 194 -12.75 1.56 13.13
C ALA A 194 -11.90 2.12 11.99
N ILE A 195 -11.84 1.43 10.84
CA ILE A 195 -11.14 1.88 9.64
C ILE A 195 -11.77 3.16 9.11
N TRP A 196 -13.10 3.22 9.01
CA TRP A 196 -13.81 4.44 8.61
C TRP A 196 -13.52 5.62 9.53
N SER A 197 -13.41 5.39 10.83
CA SER A 197 -13.09 6.45 11.80
C SER A 197 -11.66 6.96 11.63
N LEU A 198 -10.70 6.06 11.39
CA LEU A 198 -9.31 6.44 11.08
C LEU A 198 -9.21 7.20 9.76
N TYR A 199 -9.93 6.75 8.74
CA TYR A 199 -9.97 7.42 7.44
C TYR A 199 -10.43 8.89 7.56
N GLN A 200 -11.49 9.14 8.34
CA GLN A 200 -11.94 10.51 8.60
C GLN A 200 -10.84 11.37 9.25
N GLN A 201 -10.16 10.85 10.28
CA GLN A 201 -9.05 11.54 10.92
C GLN A 201 -7.88 11.81 9.95
N ILE A 202 -7.58 10.86 9.07
CA ILE A 202 -6.53 11.01 8.06
C ILE A 202 -6.89 12.14 7.10
N LEU A 203 -8.13 12.20 6.61
CA LEU A 203 -8.59 13.26 5.71
C LEU A 203 -8.53 14.67 6.34
N GLU A 204 -8.61 14.80 7.67
CA GLU A 204 -8.38 16.09 8.35
C GLU A 204 -6.94 16.59 8.18
N HIS A 205 -5.98 15.68 7.96
CA HIS A 205 -4.56 16.01 7.79
C HIS A 205 -4.11 16.05 6.32
N THR A 206 -4.64 15.15 5.49
CA THR A 206 -4.25 15.04 4.08
C THR A 206 -5.10 15.90 3.16
N GLY A 207 -6.30 16.29 3.59
CA GLY A 207 -7.33 16.75 2.67
C GLY A 207 -7.87 15.58 1.82
N PRO A 208 -8.66 15.88 0.77
CA PRO A 208 -9.20 14.86 -0.12
C PRO A 208 -8.08 14.25 -0.98
N VAL A 209 -7.91 12.94 -0.87
CA VAL A 209 -6.92 12.12 -1.61
C VAL A 209 -7.64 11.00 -2.33
N ALA A 210 -7.17 10.61 -3.52
CA ALA A 210 -7.71 9.47 -4.26
C ALA A 210 -7.80 8.24 -3.36
N THR A 211 -8.98 7.64 -3.26
CA THR A 211 -9.24 6.54 -2.32
C THR A 211 -9.81 5.33 -3.04
N LEU A 212 -9.25 4.16 -2.80
CA LEU A 212 -9.65 2.87 -3.32
C LEU A 212 -10.28 2.02 -2.20
N ILE A 213 -11.39 1.34 -2.52
CA ILE A 213 -11.90 0.24 -1.71
C ILE A 213 -11.31 -1.06 -2.24
N GLU A 214 -10.50 -1.72 -1.43
CA GLU A 214 -9.83 -2.96 -1.82
C GLU A 214 -10.55 -4.20 -1.29
N ARG A 215 -10.79 -5.13 -2.19
CA ARG A 215 -11.42 -6.41 -1.86
C ARG A 215 -10.85 -7.50 -2.75
N ASP A 216 -9.97 -8.35 -2.20
CA ASP A 216 -9.24 -9.38 -2.95
C ASP A 216 -9.88 -10.75 -2.85
N ASN A 217 -10.57 -11.01 -1.73
CA ASN A 217 -11.21 -12.28 -1.44
C ASN A 217 -12.69 -12.07 -1.07
N GLU A 218 -13.47 -13.16 -1.11
CA GLU A 218 -14.90 -13.12 -0.76
C GLU A 218 -15.64 -11.97 -1.46
N LEU A 219 -15.43 -11.85 -2.80
CA LEU A 219 -15.95 -10.73 -3.59
C LEU A 219 -17.48 -10.66 -3.51
N PRO A 220 -18.04 -9.58 -2.94
CA PRO A 220 -19.48 -9.40 -2.89
C PRO A 220 -20.01 -8.93 -4.24
N GLY A 221 -21.33 -8.86 -4.38
CA GLY A 221 -21.93 -8.25 -5.57
C GLY A 221 -21.54 -6.77 -5.72
N LEU A 222 -21.42 -6.30 -6.95
CA LEU A 222 -20.97 -4.94 -7.30
C LEU A 222 -21.72 -3.83 -6.53
N ALA A 223 -23.02 -4.02 -6.24
CA ALA A 223 -23.80 -3.04 -5.49
C ALA A 223 -23.24 -2.78 -4.07
N VAL A 224 -22.66 -3.79 -3.43
CA VAL A 224 -22.03 -3.67 -2.12
C VAL A 224 -20.74 -2.87 -2.22
N LEU A 225 -19.87 -3.19 -3.19
CA LEU A 225 -18.62 -2.44 -3.42
C LEU A 225 -18.91 -0.97 -3.75
N LEU A 226 -19.91 -0.71 -4.60
CA LEU A 226 -20.34 0.66 -4.93
C LEU A 226 -20.90 1.42 -3.71
N ALA A 227 -21.53 0.72 -2.75
CA ALA A 227 -22.01 1.37 -1.53
C ALA A 227 -20.84 1.82 -0.64
N GLU A 228 -19.79 1.01 -0.52
CA GLU A 228 -18.57 1.39 0.20
C GLU A 228 -17.82 2.53 -0.51
N ALA A 229 -17.68 2.46 -1.84
CA ALA A 229 -17.06 3.54 -2.61
C ALA A 229 -17.82 4.87 -2.49
N ARG A 230 -19.16 4.84 -2.52
CA ARG A 230 -20.00 6.04 -2.29
C ARG A 230 -19.85 6.60 -0.88
N ARG A 231 -19.64 5.74 0.11
CA ARG A 231 -19.36 6.18 1.47
C ARG A 231 -18.02 6.91 1.55
N ALA A 232 -16.96 6.37 0.92
CA ALA A 232 -15.67 7.06 0.83
C ALA A 232 -15.82 8.41 0.12
N GLN A 233 -16.53 8.44 -1.01
CA GLN A 233 -16.79 9.68 -1.76
C GLN A 233 -17.49 10.74 -0.90
N ALA A 234 -18.48 10.36 -0.09
CA ALA A 234 -19.15 11.29 0.79
C ALA A 234 -18.21 11.93 1.84
N TYR A 235 -17.21 11.18 2.32
CA TYR A 235 -16.17 11.76 3.19
C TYR A 235 -15.25 12.70 2.42
N LEU A 236 -14.83 12.36 1.21
CA LEU A 236 -14.00 13.21 0.36
C LEU A 236 -14.71 14.55 0.05
N ASP A 237 -15.99 14.48 -0.31
CA ASP A 237 -16.79 15.67 -0.63
C ASP A 237 -16.90 16.63 0.56
N ASN A 238 -17.03 16.09 1.78
CA ASN A 238 -17.09 16.89 3.00
C ASN A 238 -15.75 17.55 3.36
N HIS A 239 -14.62 17.02 2.92
CA HIS A 239 -13.29 17.61 3.15
C HIS A 239 -12.80 18.46 1.96
N GLY A 240 -13.42 18.34 0.79
CA GLY A 240 -13.11 19.12 -0.42
C GLY A 240 -13.76 20.52 -0.45
N VAL A 241 -14.74 20.76 0.38
CA VAL A 241 -15.43 22.06 0.50
C VAL A 241 -14.81 22.84 1.67
N GLN A 242 -13.62 23.38 1.47
CA GLN A 242 -13.21 24.56 2.25
C GLN A 242 -13.67 25.81 1.49
N PRO A 243 -14.42 26.71 2.17
CA PRO A 243 -14.93 27.95 1.56
C PRO A 243 -13.82 28.91 1.20
#